data_bcdc9a7b95b2225e909f3be7624f8a03
#
_entry.id   bcdc9a7b95b2225e909f3be7624f8a03
#
_cell.length_a   1.000
_cell.length_b   1.000
_cell.length_c   1.000
_cell.angle_alpha   90.00
_cell.angle_beta   90.00
_cell.angle_gamma   90.00
#
_symmetry.space_group_name_H-M   'P 1'
#
loop_
_entity.id
_entity.type
_entity.pdbx_description
1 polymer ?
#
loop_
_entity_poly.entity_id
_entity_poly.type
_entity_poly.pdbx_seq_one_letter_code
_entity_poly.pdbx_strand_id
1 'polypeptide(L)'
;MTAVQDPTVQRRRLRVELRRARDAAGLRQADVAHAMDWSPSKLIRIERGDVSVSTNDLRALLNHYGVKDKGKVNRLLELARSARGSSFYDQYADLLKQGYKEYLAYEASASVIRQYDPILIPGLLQTEEYARGLFAGFGRADPENADRGWAVRQHRQEVHDREIPPEMRFVLDEAALRRHVGRGSAMRHQLERIKEYAAEPYISIRILPFTRGAHPGMDGNFILLEFADPNLDDLVHLESINSITVRDDTELIAKYLDRFVQLEELALTPEESIDFLDALISDVSLTDQPTNSAEKEAV
;
A
#
# COMPACT_ATOMS: atom_id res chain seq x y z
N MET A 1 11.65 6.19 -19.74
CA MET A 1 10.40 7.02 -19.74
C MET A 1 9.91 7.03 -18.30
N THR A 2 9.82 8.19 -17.64
CA THR A 2 9.22 8.30 -16.30
C THR A 2 7.79 7.79 -16.39
N ALA A 3 7.48 6.73 -15.65
CA ALA A 3 6.11 6.20 -15.55
C ALA A 3 5.16 7.35 -15.23
N VAL A 4 4.07 7.47 -15.99
CA VAL A 4 3.02 8.47 -15.73
C VAL A 4 2.47 8.14 -14.33
N GLN A 5 2.81 8.98 -13.35
CA GLN A 5 2.34 8.79 -11.99
C GLN A 5 0.82 8.94 -11.92
N ASP A 6 0.17 8.09 -11.13
CA ASP A 6 -1.27 8.09 -10.92
C ASP A 6 -1.78 9.51 -10.55
N PRO A 7 -2.91 9.95 -11.11
CA PRO A 7 -3.51 11.26 -10.81
C PRO A 7 -3.73 11.53 -9.33
N THR A 8 -3.93 10.51 -8.51
CA THR A 8 -4.07 10.62 -7.05
C THR A 8 -2.77 11.12 -6.41
N VAL A 9 -1.62 10.63 -6.86
CA VAL A 9 -0.31 11.09 -6.39
C VAL A 9 -0.07 12.53 -6.82
N GLN A 10 -0.42 12.88 -8.07
CA GLN A 10 -0.30 14.25 -8.57
C GLN A 10 -1.17 15.23 -7.76
N ARG A 11 -2.40 14.82 -7.37
CA ARG A 11 -3.26 15.59 -6.46
C ARG A 11 -2.60 15.82 -5.12
N ARG A 12 -1.99 14.78 -4.53
CA ARG A 12 -1.28 14.92 -3.25
C ARG A 12 -0.09 15.88 -3.37
N ARG A 13 0.75 15.72 -4.40
CA ARG A 13 1.88 16.64 -4.65
C ARG A 13 1.42 18.09 -4.75
N LEU A 14 0.38 18.34 -5.53
CA LEU A 14 -0.16 19.68 -5.71
C LEU A 14 -0.64 20.29 -4.39
N ARG A 15 -1.38 19.54 -3.58
CA ARG A 15 -1.88 20.04 -2.28
C ARG A 15 -0.75 20.34 -1.28
N VAL A 16 0.28 19.50 -1.23
CA VAL A 16 1.45 19.71 -0.36
C VAL A 16 2.18 20.98 -0.79
N GLU A 17 2.45 21.13 -2.08
CA GLU A 17 3.11 22.32 -2.63
C GLU A 17 2.30 23.60 -2.42
N LEU A 18 0.98 23.56 -2.56
CA LEU A 18 0.10 24.70 -2.29
C LEU A 18 0.14 25.09 -0.82
N ARG A 19 0.05 24.12 0.10
CA ARG A 19 0.13 24.38 1.55
C ARG A 19 1.48 24.98 1.91
N ARG A 20 2.60 24.38 1.43
CA ARG A 20 3.95 24.90 1.65
C ARG A 20 4.10 26.33 1.13
N ALA A 21 3.55 26.64 -0.05
CA ALA A 21 3.59 27.99 -0.61
C ALA A 21 2.81 29.00 0.25
N ARG A 22 1.63 28.64 0.75
CA ARG A 22 0.82 29.47 1.64
C ARG A 22 1.54 29.70 2.98
N ASP A 23 2.08 28.63 3.59
CA ASP A 23 2.77 28.70 4.88
C ASP A 23 4.06 29.55 4.78
N ALA A 24 4.80 29.40 3.67
CA ALA A 24 5.98 30.24 3.40
C ALA A 24 5.64 31.73 3.20
N ALA A 25 4.41 32.03 2.73
CA ALA A 25 3.90 33.40 2.66
C ALA A 25 3.36 33.91 4.01
N GLY A 26 3.33 33.09 5.06
CA GLY A 26 2.80 33.45 6.38
C GLY A 26 1.27 33.65 6.42
N LEU A 27 0.53 33.10 5.46
CA LEU A 27 -0.90 33.34 5.28
C LEU A 27 -1.75 32.27 5.94
N ARG A 28 -2.82 32.68 6.64
CA ARG A 28 -3.84 31.75 7.16
C ARG A 28 -4.88 31.43 6.09
N GLN A 29 -5.46 30.23 6.14
CA GLN A 29 -6.52 29.81 5.18
C GLN A 29 -7.68 30.81 5.09
N ALA A 30 -8.10 31.38 6.22
CA ALA A 30 -9.20 32.36 6.26
C ALA A 30 -8.85 33.64 5.49
N ASP A 31 -7.62 34.16 5.65
CA ASP A 31 -7.17 35.38 5.01
C ASP A 31 -7.07 35.19 3.48
N VAL A 32 -6.58 34.02 3.04
CA VAL A 32 -6.51 33.66 1.61
C VAL A 32 -7.90 33.50 1.02
N ALA A 33 -8.82 32.80 1.70
CA ALA A 33 -10.18 32.64 1.23
C ALA A 33 -10.87 33.99 1.05
N HIS A 34 -10.70 34.91 2.00
CA HIS A 34 -11.23 36.27 1.90
C HIS A 34 -10.63 37.03 0.71
N ALA A 35 -9.30 37.02 0.55
CA ALA A 35 -8.61 37.70 -0.57
C ALA A 35 -9.00 37.16 -1.95
N MET A 36 -9.40 35.89 -2.03
CA MET A 36 -9.81 35.21 -3.27
C MET A 36 -11.31 35.31 -3.52
N ASP A 37 -12.07 35.95 -2.63
CA ASP A 37 -13.54 35.95 -2.66
C ASP A 37 -14.14 34.53 -2.65
N TRP A 38 -13.56 33.68 -1.81
CA TRP A 38 -14.00 32.28 -1.66
C TRP A 38 -14.60 32.03 -0.27
N SER A 39 -15.46 31.01 -0.20
CA SER A 39 -15.82 30.47 1.10
C SER A 39 -14.61 29.81 1.78
N PRO A 40 -14.43 29.93 3.09
CA PRO A 40 -13.35 29.25 3.82
C PRO A 40 -13.29 27.74 3.54
N SER A 41 -14.45 27.09 3.38
CA SER A 41 -14.55 25.66 3.06
C SER A 41 -13.99 25.32 1.68
N LYS A 42 -14.02 26.23 0.70
CA LYS A 42 -13.46 25.95 -0.65
C LYS A 42 -11.94 25.75 -0.57
N LEU A 43 -11.21 26.64 0.10
CA LEU A 43 -9.75 26.53 0.22
C LEU A 43 -9.34 25.30 1.06
N ILE A 44 -10.05 25.04 2.17
CA ILE A 44 -9.82 23.87 3.00
C ILE A 44 -9.96 22.57 2.16
N ARG A 45 -11.01 22.45 1.36
CA ARG A 45 -11.24 21.29 0.49
C ARG A 45 -10.18 21.15 -0.61
N ILE A 46 -9.69 22.27 -1.16
CA ILE A 46 -8.57 22.25 -2.13
C ILE A 46 -7.29 21.74 -1.45
N GLU A 47 -6.95 22.27 -0.28
CA GLU A 47 -5.73 21.88 0.46
C GLU A 47 -5.82 20.48 1.07
N ARG A 48 -7.02 19.92 1.25
CA ARG A 48 -7.24 18.51 1.61
C ARG A 48 -7.20 17.57 0.39
N GLY A 49 -7.40 18.12 -0.81
CA GLY A 49 -7.51 17.33 -2.04
C GLY A 49 -8.91 16.79 -2.31
N ASP A 50 -9.93 17.22 -1.53
CA ASP A 50 -11.33 16.82 -1.70
C ASP A 50 -11.93 17.34 -3.02
N VAL A 51 -11.37 18.43 -3.54
CA VAL A 51 -11.75 19.04 -4.81
C VAL A 51 -10.52 19.45 -5.62
N SER A 52 -10.63 19.36 -6.93
CA SER A 52 -9.60 19.86 -7.85
C SER A 52 -9.62 21.38 -7.91
N VAL A 53 -8.44 21.99 -8.06
CA VAL A 53 -8.30 23.43 -8.33
C VAL A 53 -8.27 23.69 -9.83
N SER A 54 -8.98 24.73 -10.29
CA SER A 54 -8.88 25.15 -11.69
C SER A 54 -7.50 25.79 -11.97
N THR A 55 -7.05 25.73 -13.22
CA THR A 55 -5.78 26.38 -13.61
C THR A 55 -5.78 27.89 -13.38
N ASN A 56 -6.94 28.54 -13.50
CA ASN A 56 -7.10 29.97 -13.24
C ASN A 56 -7.04 30.25 -11.72
N ASP A 57 -7.78 29.47 -10.92
CA ASP A 57 -7.74 29.57 -9.47
C ASP A 57 -6.31 29.30 -8.94
N LEU A 58 -5.63 28.28 -9.49
CA LEU A 58 -4.25 27.96 -9.13
C LEU A 58 -3.29 29.12 -9.43
N ARG A 59 -3.39 29.75 -10.62
CA ARG A 59 -2.58 30.92 -10.94
C ARG A 59 -2.81 32.08 -9.99
N ALA A 60 -4.08 32.36 -9.67
CA ALA A 60 -4.46 33.42 -8.74
C ALA A 60 -3.91 33.14 -7.31
N LEU A 61 -4.03 31.88 -6.81
CA LEU A 61 -3.45 31.48 -5.53
C LEU A 61 -1.94 31.65 -5.50
N LEU A 62 -1.21 31.16 -6.51
CA LEU A 62 0.25 31.24 -6.58
C LEU A 62 0.73 32.71 -6.63
N ASN A 63 0.02 33.56 -7.37
CA ASN A 63 0.29 34.98 -7.38
C ASN A 63 0.06 35.62 -6.00
N HIS A 64 -1.04 35.28 -5.33
CA HIS A 64 -1.37 35.77 -3.98
C HIS A 64 -0.34 35.29 -2.95
N TYR A 65 0.19 34.06 -3.07
CA TYR A 65 1.28 33.54 -2.24
C TYR A 65 2.66 34.11 -2.60
N GLY A 66 2.76 34.98 -3.60
CA GLY A 66 4.01 35.61 -4.00
C GLY A 66 4.98 34.67 -4.72
N VAL A 67 4.51 33.57 -5.31
CA VAL A 67 5.34 32.63 -6.07
C VAL A 67 5.68 33.26 -7.44
N LYS A 68 6.90 33.85 -7.55
CA LYS A 68 7.38 34.59 -8.74
C LYS A 68 8.14 33.71 -9.73
N ASP A 69 8.65 32.55 -9.31
CA ASP A 69 9.39 31.62 -10.17
C ASP A 69 8.46 31.00 -11.22
N LYS A 70 8.64 31.43 -12.46
CA LYS A 70 7.88 30.93 -13.62
C LYS A 70 8.02 29.41 -13.82
N GLY A 71 9.20 28.86 -13.53
CA GLY A 71 9.44 27.42 -13.60
C GLY A 71 8.58 26.66 -12.60
N LYS A 72 8.55 27.12 -11.34
CA LYS A 72 7.69 26.55 -10.28
C LYS A 72 6.22 26.68 -10.63
N VAL A 73 5.78 27.85 -11.08
CA VAL A 73 4.37 28.07 -11.50
C VAL A 73 3.97 27.09 -12.61
N ASN A 74 4.80 26.95 -13.65
CA ASN A 74 4.50 26.03 -14.76
C ASN A 74 4.43 24.57 -14.30
N ARG A 75 5.37 24.11 -13.47
CA ARG A 75 5.33 22.76 -12.89
C ARG A 75 4.03 22.50 -12.11
N LEU A 76 3.59 23.45 -11.29
CA LEU A 76 2.36 23.31 -10.52
C LEU A 76 1.10 23.30 -11.39
N LEU A 77 1.11 24.05 -12.50
CA LEU A 77 0.04 24.01 -13.48
C LEU A 77 -0.03 22.67 -14.23
N GLU A 78 1.12 22.07 -14.56
CA GLU A 78 1.20 20.73 -15.14
C GLU A 78 0.70 19.68 -14.14
N LEU A 79 1.11 19.76 -12.87
CA LEU A 79 0.58 18.89 -11.80
C LEU A 79 -0.94 18.99 -11.71
N ALA A 80 -1.51 20.21 -11.76
CA ALA A 80 -2.95 20.40 -11.71
C ALA A 80 -3.68 19.81 -12.91
N ARG A 81 -3.04 19.75 -14.09
CA ARG A 81 -3.59 19.08 -15.27
C ARG A 81 -3.54 17.57 -15.13
N SER A 82 -2.40 17.02 -14.77
CA SER A 82 -2.19 15.58 -14.55
C SER A 82 -3.08 15.03 -13.44
N ALA A 83 -3.33 15.82 -12.40
CA ALA A 83 -4.21 15.48 -11.28
C ALA A 83 -5.69 15.29 -11.66
N ARG A 84 -6.12 15.72 -12.87
CA ARG A 84 -7.50 15.56 -13.36
C ARG A 84 -7.72 14.26 -14.12
N GLY A 85 -6.68 13.48 -14.38
CA GLY A 85 -6.80 12.20 -15.04
C GLY A 85 -7.63 11.19 -14.23
N SER A 86 -7.98 10.08 -14.87
CA SER A 86 -8.57 8.91 -14.21
C SER A 86 -7.48 7.96 -13.74
N SER A 87 -7.66 7.37 -12.57
CA SER A 87 -6.83 6.26 -12.09
C SER A 87 -7.31 4.93 -12.70
N PHE A 88 -6.39 3.97 -12.89
CA PHE A 88 -6.76 2.59 -13.22
C PHE A 88 -7.82 2.04 -12.24
N TYR A 89 -7.73 2.42 -10.97
CA TYR A 89 -8.61 1.92 -9.92
C TYR A 89 -10.02 2.54 -9.92
N ASP A 90 -10.30 3.56 -10.75
CA ASP A 90 -11.62 4.20 -10.81
C ASP A 90 -12.72 3.25 -11.27
N GLN A 91 -12.41 2.32 -12.17
CA GLN A 91 -13.34 1.30 -12.67
C GLN A 91 -13.71 0.22 -11.63
N TYR A 92 -13.00 0.18 -10.50
CA TYR A 92 -13.22 -0.76 -9.39
C TYR A 92 -13.75 -0.05 -8.13
N ALA A 93 -14.26 1.18 -8.25
CA ALA A 93 -14.69 1.99 -7.10
C ALA A 93 -15.83 1.36 -6.30
N ASP A 94 -16.66 0.53 -6.94
CA ASP A 94 -17.74 -0.24 -6.31
C ASP A 94 -17.23 -1.46 -5.52
N LEU A 95 -16.07 -1.99 -5.90
CA LEU A 95 -15.44 -3.15 -5.25
C LEU A 95 -14.50 -2.73 -4.12
N LEU A 96 -13.82 -1.59 -4.28
CA LEU A 96 -12.79 -1.13 -3.35
C LEU A 96 -13.39 -0.33 -2.20
N LYS A 97 -12.95 -0.59 -0.97
CA LYS A 97 -13.30 0.23 0.19
C LYS A 97 -12.83 1.68 -0.04
N GLN A 98 -13.56 2.63 0.56
CA GLN A 98 -13.12 4.02 0.56
C GLN A 98 -11.72 4.16 1.17
N GLY A 99 -10.86 4.95 0.54
CA GLY A 99 -9.45 5.14 0.93
C GLY A 99 -8.48 4.08 0.38
N TYR A 100 -8.96 2.87 0.01
CA TYR A 100 -8.09 1.83 -0.51
C TYR A 100 -7.52 2.18 -1.89
N LYS A 101 -8.31 2.82 -2.73
CA LYS A 101 -7.87 3.33 -4.03
C LYS A 101 -6.70 4.34 -3.90
N GLU A 102 -6.79 5.23 -2.92
CA GLU A 102 -5.71 6.19 -2.66
C GLU A 102 -4.43 5.48 -2.21
N TYR A 103 -4.56 4.52 -1.30
CA TYR A 103 -3.46 3.70 -0.86
C TYR A 103 -2.78 2.99 -2.05
N LEU A 104 -3.55 2.35 -2.94
CA LEU A 104 -3.01 1.65 -4.10
C LEU A 104 -2.22 2.57 -5.04
N ALA A 105 -2.69 3.80 -5.25
CA ALA A 105 -1.97 4.80 -6.03
C ALA A 105 -0.65 5.23 -5.36
N TYR A 106 -0.63 5.34 -4.03
CA TYR A 106 0.59 5.66 -3.27
C TYR A 106 1.57 4.48 -3.27
N GLU A 107 1.10 3.26 -3.03
CA GLU A 107 1.91 2.04 -3.12
C GLU A 107 2.58 1.94 -4.49
N ALA A 108 1.79 2.18 -5.56
CA ALA A 108 2.31 2.24 -6.91
C ALA A 108 3.35 3.34 -7.18
N SER A 109 3.61 4.26 -6.29
CA SER A 109 4.56 5.37 -6.47
C SER A 109 5.68 5.38 -5.42
N ALA A 110 5.64 4.47 -4.48
CA ALA A 110 6.64 4.35 -3.43
C ALA A 110 8.00 3.92 -3.99
N SER A 111 9.06 4.36 -3.34
CA SER A 111 10.44 3.91 -3.53
C SER A 111 10.88 2.88 -2.51
N VAL A 112 10.27 2.92 -1.31
CA VAL A 112 10.43 1.88 -0.28
C VAL A 112 9.06 1.53 0.28
N ILE A 113 8.80 0.24 0.43
CA ILE A 113 7.59 -0.32 1.04
C ILE A 113 8.01 -1.18 2.21
N ARG A 114 7.56 -0.83 3.44
CA ARG A 114 7.74 -1.66 4.63
C ARG A 114 6.37 -2.13 5.09
N GLN A 115 6.18 -3.42 5.17
CA GLN A 115 4.89 -3.99 5.57
C GLN A 115 5.07 -5.05 6.65
N TYR A 116 4.30 -4.90 7.72
CA TYR A 116 4.06 -5.94 8.70
C TYR A 116 2.62 -6.44 8.57
N ASP A 117 2.46 -7.75 8.49
CA ASP A 117 1.13 -8.38 8.45
C ASP A 117 1.07 -9.61 9.37
N PRO A 118 0.23 -9.58 10.43
CA PRO A 118 0.12 -10.67 11.38
C PRO A 118 -0.84 -11.78 10.94
N ILE A 119 -1.66 -11.57 9.91
CA ILE A 119 -2.80 -12.47 9.64
C ILE A 119 -2.80 -12.97 8.20
N LEU A 120 -2.43 -12.12 7.25
CA LEU A 120 -2.52 -12.39 5.81
C LEU A 120 -1.15 -12.26 5.16
N ILE A 121 -0.95 -12.98 4.08
CA ILE A 121 0.18 -12.74 3.19
C ILE A 121 -0.08 -11.41 2.46
N PRO A 122 0.91 -10.48 2.41
CA PRO A 122 0.81 -9.20 1.71
C PRO A 122 0.36 -9.35 0.26
N GLY A 123 -0.50 -8.45 -0.21
CA GLY A 123 -1.08 -8.54 -1.56
C GLY A 123 -0.05 -8.53 -2.70
N LEU A 124 1.12 -7.90 -2.49
CA LEU A 124 2.22 -7.89 -3.45
C LEU A 124 2.90 -9.26 -3.59
N LEU A 125 2.73 -10.17 -2.62
CA LEU A 125 3.33 -11.50 -2.60
C LEU A 125 2.33 -12.63 -2.92
N GLN A 126 1.03 -12.32 -3.12
CA GLN A 126 -0.02 -13.34 -3.25
C GLN A 126 -0.03 -14.00 -4.64
N THR A 127 -0.28 -15.31 -4.66
CA THR A 127 -0.69 -16.04 -5.86
C THR A 127 -2.18 -15.83 -6.14
N GLU A 128 -2.62 -16.16 -7.35
CA GLU A 128 -4.04 -16.09 -7.73
C GLU A 128 -4.89 -17.02 -6.87
N GLU A 129 -4.44 -18.26 -6.67
CA GLU A 129 -5.17 -19.25 -5.88
C GLU A 129 -5.37 -18.79 -4.43
N TYR A 130 -4.33 -18.22 -3.81
CA TYR A 130 -4.42 -17.66 -2.47
C TYR A 130 -5.40 -16.49 -2.43
N ALA A 131 -5.30 -15.54 -3.37
CA ALA A 131 -6.18 -14.39 -3.44
C ALA A 131 -7.65 -14.78 -3.61
N ARG A 132 -7.95 -15.74 -4.52
CA ARG A 132 -9.29 -16.28 -4.71
C ARG A 132 -9.79 -17.02 -3.48
N GLY A 133 -8.93 -17.74 -2.78
CA GLY A 133 -9.24 -18.36 -1.49
C GLY A 133 -9.66 -17.35 -0.43
N LEU A 134 -8.97 -16.20 -0.36
CA LEU A 134 -9.36 -15.09 0.52
C LEU A 134 -10.72 -14.50 0.16
N PHE A 135 -10.99 -14.25 -1.13
CA PHE A 135 -12.28 -13.71 -1.57
C PHE A 135 -13.42 -14.65 -1.19
N ALA A 136 -13.24 -15.95 -1.37
CA ALA A 136 -14.21 -16.95 -0.96
C ALA A 136 -14.42 -16.96 0.56
N GLY A 137 -13.35 -16.93 1.35
CA GLY A 137 -13.39 -16.88 2.81
C GLY A 137 -14.06 -15.62 3.38
N PHE A 138 -14.01 -14.51 2.65
CA PHE A 138 -14.68 -13.25 3.02
C PHE A 138 -16.12 -13.14 2.51
N GLY A 139 -16.71 -14.22 1.98
CA GLY A 139 -18.07 -14.22 1.42
C GLY A 139 -18.18 -13.46 0.09
N ARG A 140 -17.08 -13.27 -0.63
CA ARG A 140 -17.00 -12.60 -1.94
C ARG A 140 -16.68 -13.62 -3.05
N ALA A 141 -17.32 -14.76 -2.98
CA ALA A 141 -17.07 -15.88 -3.91
C ALA A 141 -17.76 -15.72 -5.27
N ASP A 142 -18.48 -14.62 -5.51
CA ASP A 142 -19.02 -14.32 -6.82
C ASP A 142 -17.89 -14.26 -7.85
N PRO A 143 -17.95 -15.07 -8.95
CA PRO A 143 -16.85 -15.19 -9.90
C PRO A 143 -16.43 -13.87 -10.54
N GLU A 144 -17.38 -13.01 -10.91
CA GLU A 144 -17.10 -11.71 -11.52
C GLU A 144 -16.33 -10.80 -10.55
N ASN A 145 -16.76 -10.71 -9.29
CA ASN A 145 -16.05 -9.93 -8.27
C ASN A 145 -14.68 -10.51 -7.92
N ALA A 146 -14.52 -11.84 -7.97
CA ALA A 146 -13.24 -12.49 -7.77
C ALA A 146 -12.25 -12.18 -8.91
N ASP A 147 -12.71 -12.20 -10.17
CA ASP A 147 -11.90 -11.83 -11.33
C ASP A 147 -11.49 -10.36 -11.30
N ARG A 148 -12.40 -9.47 -10.99
CA ARG A 148 -12.13 -8.04 -10.82
C ARG A 148 -11.16 -7.79 -9.65
N GLY A 149 -11.34 -8.48 -8.53
CA GLY A 149 -10.45 -8.40 -7.38
C GLY A 149 -9.04 -8.91 -7.70
N TRP A 150 -8.93 -9.96 -8.52
CA TRP A 150 -7.65 -10.45 -9.00
C TRP A 150 -6.99 -9.46 -9.99
N ALA A 151 -7.74 -8.89 -10.92
CA ALA A 151 -7.22 -7.86 -11.84
C ALA A 151 -6.62 -6.64 -11.09
N VAL A 152 -7.27 -6.19 -10.02
CA VAL A 152 -6.70 -5.16 -9.14
C VAL A 152 -5.36 -5.62 -8.55
N ARG A 153 -5.27 -6.88 -8.12
CA ARG A 153 -4.07 -7.45 -7.49
C ARG A 153 -2.93 -7.63 -8.48
N GLN A 154 -3.22 -8.11 -9.69
CA GLN A 154 -2.23 -8.19 -10.78
C GLN A 154 -1.64 -6.81 -11.10
N HIS A 155 -2.49 -5.79 -11.26
CA HIS A 155 -2.00 -4.43 -11.53
C HIS A 155 -1.13 -3.88 -10.39
N ARG A 156 -1.41 -4.23 -9.12
CA ARG A 156 -0.51 -3.88 -8.02
C ARG A 156 0.86 -4.55 -8.16
N GLN A 157 0.87 -5.82 -8.56
CA GLN A 157 2.09 -6.62 -8.71
C GLN A 157 2.97 -6.19 -9.88
N GLU A 158 2.45 -5.39 -10.84
CA GLU A 158 3.27 -4.76 -11.89
C GLU A 158 4.40 -3.88 -11.33
N VAL A 159 4.36 -3.56 -10.04
CA VAL A 159 5.44 -2.88 -9.35
C VAL A 159 6.76 -3.66 -9.39
N HIS A 160 6.70 -4.99 -9.46
CA HIS A 160 7.86 -5.87 -9.59
C HIS A 160 8.52 -5.81 -10.98
N ASP A 161 7.74 -5.48 -12.02
CA ASP A 161 8.17 -5.44 -13.42
C ASP A 161 8.78 -4.09 -13.84
N ARG A 162 8.98 -3.17 -12.88
CA ARG A 162 9.56 -1.85 -13.17
C ARG A 162 11.03 -1.95 -13.48
N GLU A 163 11.51 -1.02 -14.30
CA GLU A 163 12.94 -0.82 -14.55
C GLU A 163 13.74 -0.60 -13.25
N ILE A 164 13.12 0.10 -12.30
CA ILE A 164 13.62 0.30 -10.93
C ILE A 164 12.46 -0.05 -9.98
N PRO A 165 12.33 -1.30 -9.52
CA PRO A 165 11.34 -1.66 -8.53
C PRO A 165 11.64 -0.99 -7.18
N PRO A 166 10.63 -0.74 -6.34
CA PRO A 166 10.87 -0.23 -4.99
C PRO A 166 11.59 -1.25 -4.13
N GLU A 167 12.35 -0.79 -3.16
CA GLU A 167 12.81 -1.64 -2.08
C GLU A 167 11.61 -2.09 -1.25
N MET A 168 11.45 -3.40 -1.05
CA MET A 168 10.34 -3.97 -0.30
C MET A 168 10.85 -4.76 0.90
N ARG A 169 10.33 -4.44 2.07
CA ARG A 169 10.66 -5.12 3.32
C ARG A 169 9.38 -5.66 3.95
N PHE A 170 9.32 -6.96 4.11
CA PHE A 170 8.18 -7.63 4.71
C PHE A 170 8.60 -8.34 5.99
N VAL A 171 7.84 -8.10 7.06
CA VAL A 171 7.86 -8.94 8.25
C VAL A 171 6.53 -9.68 8.31
N LEU A 172 6.56 -11.00 8.15
CA LEU A 172 5.41 -11.88 8.13
C LEU A 172 5.34 -12.63 9.45
N ASP A 173 4.20 -12.56 10.12
CA ASP A 173 3.97 -13.40 11.28
C ASP A 173 3.79 -14.87 10.86
N GLU A 174 4.29 -15.80 11.66
CA GLU A 174 4.11 -17.23 11.44
C GLU A 174 2.64 -17.63 11.25
N ALA A 175 1.70 -16.93 11.91
CA ALA A 175 0.27 -17.18 11.78
C ALA A 175 -0.26 -16.96 10.35
N ALA A 176 0.26 -15.97 9.63
CA ALA A 176 -0.11 -15.71 8.24
C ALA A 176 0.31 -16.85 7.31
N LEU A 177 1.44 -17.49 7.60
CA LEU A 177 2.02 -18.58 6.80
C LEU A 177 1.41 -19.95 7.12
N ARG A 178 0.96 -20.16 8.37
CA ARG A 178 0.33 -21.43 8.79
C ARG A 178 -1.17 -21.48 8.56
N ARG A 179 -1.79 -20.35 8.27
CA ARG A 179 -3.24 -20.30 7.95
C ARG A 179 -3.49 -20.83 6.57
N HIS A 180 -4.15 -21.98 6.48
CA HIS A 180 -4.52 -22.55 5.20
C HIS A 180 -5.58 -21.69 4.50
N VAL A 181 -5.20 -21.06 3.40
CA VAL A 181 -6.06 -20.26 2.52
C VAL A 181 -6.10 -20.91 1.14
N GLY A 182 -7.31 -21.01 0.57
CA GLY A 182 -7.49 -21.71 -0.70
C GLY A 182 -7.74 -23.21 -0.49
N ARG A 183 -7.66 -23.96 -1.57
CA ARG A 183 -7.89 -25.42 -1.60
C ARG A 183 -6.70 -26.14 -2.24
N GLY A 184 -6.53 -27.43 -1.90
CA GLY A 184 -5.46 -28.26 -2.44
C GLY A 184 -4.08 -27.62 -2.23
N SER A 185 -3.28 -27.57 -3.29
CA SER A 185 -1.90 -27.07 -3.25
C SER A 185 -1.76 -25.55 -3.18
N ALA A 186 -2.85 -24.78 -3.05
CA ALA A 186 -2.80 -23.30 -3.09
C ALA A 186 -1.83 -22.69 -2.06
N MET A 187 -1.83 -23.24 -0.83
CA MET A 187 -0.93 -22.75 0.20
C MET A 187 0.52 -23.12 -0.07
N ARG A 188 0.79 -24.29 -0.60
CA ARG A 188 2.14 -24.70 -1.00
C ARG A 188 2.68 -23.78 -2.10
N HIS A 189 1.94 -23.56 -3.19
CA HIS A 189 2.33 -22.64 -4.27
C HIS A 189 2.54 -21.21 -3.73
N GLN A 190 1.74 -20.80 -2.76
CA GLN A 190 1.92 -19.50 -2.12
C GLN A 190 3.23 -19.39 -1.33
N LEU A 191 3.61 -20.41 -0.56
CA LEU A 191 4.88 -20.43 0.17
C LEU A 191 6.08 -20.50 -0.78
N GLU A 192 5.99 -21.31 -1.85
CA GLU A 192 6.99 -21.38 -2.92
C GLU A 192 7.17 -19.99 -3.57
N ARG A 193 6.06 -19.27 -3.85
CA ARG A 193 6.09 -17.91 -4.41
C ARG A 193 6.75 -16.89 -3.50
N ILE A 194 6.51 -16.97 -2.18
CA ILE A 194 7.20 -16.11 -1.21
C ILE A 194 8.71 -16.37 -1.25
N LYS A 195 9.13 -17.62 -1.37
CA LYS A 195 10.54 -18.00 -1.46
C LYS A 195 11.18 -17.49 -2.77
N GLU A 196 10.46 -17.53 -3.90
CA GLU A 196 10.90 -16.92 -5.16
C GLU A 196 11.16 -15.41 -4.98
N TYR A 197 10.22 -14.69 -4.37
CA TYR A 197 10.38 -13.26 -4.10
C TYR A 197 11.52 -12.96 -3.13
N ALA A 198 11.78 -13.83 -2.16
CA ALA A 198 12.90 -13.66 -1.22
C ALA A 198 14.28 -13.76 -1.90
N ALA A 199 14.36 -14.29 -3.13
CA ALA A 199 15.59 -14.33 -3.93
C ALA A 199 15.84 -13.02 -4.72
N GLU A 200 14.85 -12.13 -4.81
CA GLU A 200 14.97 -10.86 -5.52
C GLU A 200 15.79 -9.85 -4.70
N PRO A 201 16.79 -9.17 -5.28
CA PRO A 201 17.71 -8.31 -4.53
C PRO A 201 17.06 -7.06 -3.90
N TYR A 202 15.88 -6.68 -4.36
CA TYR A 202 15.11 -5.53 -3.85
C TYR A 202 14.03 -5.94 -2.84
N ILE A 203 13.93 -7.23 -2.47
CA ILE A 203 12.95 -7.76 -1.53
C ILE A 203 13.63 -8.39 -0.33
N SER A 204 13.27 -7.96 0.87
CA SER A 204 13.63 -8.60 2.13
C SER A 204 12.38 -9.19 2.77
N ILE A 205 12.40 -10.49 3.03
CA ILE A 205 11.29 -11.18 3.74
C ILE A 205 11.87 -11.79 5.01
N ARG A 206 11.26 -11.41 6.15
CA ARG A 206 11.58 -11.96 7.46
C ARG A 206 10.34 -12.55 8.10
N ILE A 207 10.50 -13.65 8.82
CA ILE A 207 9.41 -14.34 9.49
C ILE A 207 9.53 -14.11 10.99
N LEU A 208 8.44 -13.69 11.62
CA LEU A 208 8.33 -13.53 13.06
C LEU A 208 7.71 -14.81 13.65
N PRO A 209 8.52 -15.69 14.27
CA PRO A 209 8.03 -16.98 14.74
C PRO A 209 7.25 -16.85 16.06
N PHE A 210 6.29 -17.74 16.30
CA PHE A 210 5.52 -17.80 17.54
C PHE A 210 6.37 -17.88 18.81
N THR A 211 7.58 -18.43 18.71
CA THR A 211 8.52 -18.54 19.82
C THR A 211 8.98 -17.20 20.37
N ARG A 212 8.78 -16.10 19.64
CA ARG A 212 9.11 -14.75 20.13
C ARG A 212 8.11 -14.24 21.17
N GLY A 213 6.94 -14.88 21.28
CA GLY A 213 5.90 -14.48 22.24
C GLY A 213 5.32 -13.11 21.93
N ALA A 214 5.11 -12.30 22.98
CA ALA A 214 4.54 -10.96 22.82
C ALA A 214 5.51 -10.00 22.14
N HIS A 215 5.02 -9.23 21.18
CA HIS A 215 5.81 -8.30 20.36
C HIS A 215 4.98 -7.07 19.92
N PRO A 216 5.61 -5.95 19.50
CA PRO A 216 4.90 -4.70 19.22
C PRO A 216 3.96 -4.76 17.98
N GLY A 217 4.02 -5.80 17.17
CA GLY A 217 3.13 -6.03 16.02
C GLY A 217 1.74 -6.56 16.38
N MET A 218 1.50 -6.96 17.63
CA MET A 218 0.19 -7.53 18.04
C MET A 218 -0.95 -6.53 18.00
N ASP A 219 -0.67 -5.21 17.89
CA ASP A 219 -1.68 -4.17 17.72
C ASP A 219 -2.34 -4.16 16.33
N GLY A 220 -1.76 -4.84 15.35
CA GLY A 220 -2.31 -4.96 13.99
C GLY A 220 -1.29 -4.71 12.87
N ASN A 221 -1.77 -4.86 11.64
CA ASN A 221 -0.98 -4.62 10.44
C ASN A 221 -0.76 -3.13 10.16
N PHE A 222 0.35 -2.83 9.47
CA PHE A 222 0.61 -1.50 8.94
C PHE A 222 1.56 -1.56 7.74
N ILE A 223 1.51 -0.50 6.92
CA ILE A 223 2.40 -0.34 5.78
C ILE A 223 2.97 1.07 5.81
N LEU A 224 4.28 1.18 5.69
CA LEU A 224 5.00 2.43 5.50
C LEU A 224 5.38 2.55 4.03
N LEU A 225 5.11 3.71 3.46
CA LEU A 225 5.45 4.06 2.08
C LEU A 225 6.37 5.27 2.09
N GLU A 226 7.61 5.08 1.63
CA GLU A 226 8.59 6.15 1.49
C GLU A 226 8.70 6.56 0.02
N PHE A 227 8.95 7.84 -0.24
CA PHE A 227 8.99 8.37 -1.60
C PHE A 227 10.35 9.00 -1.91
N ALA A 228 10.89 8.70 -3.09
CA ALA A 228 12.12 9.35 -3.56
C ALA A 228 11.95 10.85 -3.88
N ASP A 229 10.70 11.32 -4.03
CA ASP A 229 10.41 12.73 -4.27
C ASP A 229 10.43 13.52 -2.94
N PRO A 230 11.35 14.45 -2.74
CA PRO A 230 11.45 15.23 -1.49
C PRO A 230 10.23 16.14 -1.24
N ASN A 231 9.34 16.27 -2.22
CA ASN A 231 8.09 17.03 -2.06
C ASN A 231 6.90 16.16 -1.62
N LEU A 232 7.10 14.86 -1.48
CA LEU A 232 6.11 13.95 -0.91
C LEU A 232 6.59 13.48 0.46
N ASP A 233 5.81 13.78 1.47
CA ASP A 233 6.04 13.23 2.80
C ASP A 233 5.72 11.71 2.76
N ASP A 234 6.43 10.93 3.57
CA ASP A 234 6.16 9.51 3.73
C ASP A 234 4.74 9.27 4.25
N LEU A 235 4.28 8.04 4.18
CA LEU A 235 2.93 7.67 4.57
C LEU A 235 2.94 6.42 5.44
N VAL A 236 2.03 6.39 6.40
CA VAL A 236 1.60 5.15 7.04
C VAL A 236 0.16 4.82 6.64
N HIS A 237 -0.03 3.59 6.18
CA HIS A 237 -1.33 3.01 5.88
C HIS A 237 -1.73 2.06 7.02
N LEU A 238 -2.93 2.29 7.55
CA LEU A 238 -3.53 1.51 8.61
C LEU A 238 -4.89 1.02 8.14
N GLU A 239 -5.15 -0.28 8.24
CA GLU A 239 -6.43 -0.87 7.89
C GLU A 239 -7.10 -1.48 9.11
N SER A 240 -8.39 -1.21 9.27
CA SER A 240 -9.26 -1.85 10.23
C SER A 240 -10.54 -2.37 9.54
N ILE A 241 -11.40 -3.06 10.29
CA ILE A 241 -12.66 -3.58 9.75
C ILE A 241 -13.48 -2.45 9.09
N ASN A 242 -13.53 -1.27 9.72
CA ASN A 242 -14.43 -0.19 9.34
C ASN A 242 -13.72 1.01 8.68
N SER A 243 -12.39 1.05 8.66
CA SER A 243 -11.66 2.20 8.13
C SER A 243 -10.35 1.82 7.46
N ILE A 244 -10.05 2.52 6.40
CA ILE A 244 -8.73 2.58 5.79
C ILE A 244 -8.24 4.00 5.96
N THR A 245 -7.07 4.15 6.56
CA THR A 245 -6.51 5.45 6.88
C THR A 245 -5.10 5.54 6.32
N VAL A 246 -4.84 6.59 5.54
CA VAL A 246 -3.50 6.96 5.09
C VAL A 246 -3.12 8.27 5.79
N ARG A 247 -2.01 8.29 6.50
CA ARG A 247 -1.55 9.42 7.31
C ARG A 247 -0.14 9.84 6.91
N ASP A 248 0.09 11.15 6.91
CA ASP A 248 1.37 11.80 6.63
C ASP A 248 1.91 12.58 7.86
N ASP A 249 1.45 12.21 9.03
CA ASP A 249 1.92 12.77 10.30
C ASP A 249 3.32 12.24 10.65
N THR A 250 4.30 13.12 10.71
CA THR A 250 5.72 12.76 10.87
C THR A 250 6.00 12.02 12.18
N GLU A 251 5.32 12.40 13.28
CA GLU A 251 5.52 11.73 14.58
C GLU A 251 4.93 10.31 14.55
N LEU A 252 3.78 10.16 13.88
CA LEU A 252 3.14 8.87 13.73
C LEU A 252 3.99 7.94 12.85
N ILE A 253 4.50 8.45 11.74
CA ILE A 253 5.39 7.70 10.82
C ILE A 253 6.65 7.25 11.56
N ALA A 254 7.29 8.13 12.33
CA ALA A 254 8.47 7.79 13.13
C ALA A 254 8.18 6.65 14.13
N LYS A 255 7.02 6.65 14.79
CA LYS A 255 6.60 5.58 15.71
C LYS A 255 6.42 4.23 15.00
N TYR A 256 5.83 4.23 13.80
CA TYR A 256 5.65 3.00 13.04
C TYR A 256 6.96 2.50 12.41
N LEU A 257 7.86 3.41 12.04
CA LEU A 257 9.20 3.05 11.58
C LEU A 257 10.01 2.39 12.70
N ASP A 258 10.01 2.97 13.90
CA ASP A 258 10.65 2.37 15.08
C ASP A 258 10.06 0.98 15.38
N ARG A 259 8.72 0.87 15.34
CA ARG A 259 8.04 -0.43 15.51
C ARG A 259 8.45 -1.44 14.45
N PHE A 260 8.59 -1.03 13.19
CA PHE A 260 9.02 -1.92 12.11
C PHE A 260 10.45 -2.42 12.35
N VAL A 261 11.37 -1.55 12.75
CA VAL A 261 12.75 -1.91 13.10
C VAL A 261 12.77 -2.94 14.25
N GLN A 262 12.00 -2.72 15.32
CA GLN A 262 11.88 -3.69 16.42
C GLN A 262 11.36 -5.05 15.94
N LEU A 263 10.42 -5.07 15.00
CA LEU A 263 9.90 -6.32 14.43
C LEU A 263 10.94 -7.02 13.56
N GLU A 264 11.74 -6.29 12.77
CA GLU A 264 12.86 -6.85 12.00
C GLU A 264 13.93 -7.47 12.92
N GLU A 265 14.21 -6.86 14.08
CA GLU A 265 15.17 -7.38 15.06
C GLU A 265 14.67 -8.66 15.76
N LEU A 266 13.36 -8.78 15.98
CA LEU A 266 12.72 -9.95 16.57
C LEU A 266 12.51 -11.08 15.56
N ALA A 267 12.38 -10.77 14.28
CA ALA A 267 12.17 -11.76 13.23
C ALA A 267 13.44 -12.60 12.98
N LEU A 268 13.25 -13.70 12.27
CA LEU A 268 14.35 -14.49 11.71
C LEU A 268 15.14 -13.65 10.69
N THR A 269 16.40 -13.98 10.46
CA THR A 269 17.16 -13.40 9.34
C THR A 269 16.52 -13.81 8.01
N PRO A 270 16.83 -13.15 6.88
CA PRO A 270 16.34 -13.59 5.58
C PRO A 270 16.67 -15.06 5.27
N GLU A 271 17.89 -15.51 5.61
CA GLU A 271 18.36 -16.89 5.40
C GLU A 271 17.58 -17.87 6.28
N GLU A 272 17.44 -17.60 7.57
CA GLU A 272 16.65 -18.42 8.49
C GLU A 272 15.15 -18.45 8.08
N SER A 273 14.66 -17.38 7.48
CA SER A 273 13.28 -17.30 6.97
C SER A 273 13.06 -18.20 5.77
N ILE A 274 14.06 -18.37 4.90
CA ILE A 274 14.03 -19.34 3.80
C ILE A 274 14.00 -20.77 4.35
N ASP A 275 14.85 -21.11 5.33
CA ASP A 275 14.85 -22.42 5.95
C ASP A 275 13.51 -22.74 6.62
N PHE A 276 12.90 -21.73 7.24
CA PHE A 276 11.58 -21.85 7.84
C PHE A 276 10.48 -22.10 6.79
N LEU A 277 10.53 -21.42 5.63
CA LEU A 277 9.62 -21.66 4.53
C LEU A 277 9.76 -23.08 3.95
N ASP A 278 10.99 -23.58 3.82
CA ASP A 278 11.25 -24.94 3.34
C ASP A 278 10.64 -26.01 4.27
N ALA A 279 10.75 -25.81 5.57
CA ALA A 279 10.10 -26.68 6.55
C ALA A 279 8.57 -26.64 6.41
N LEU A 280 7.97 -25.45 6.29
CA LEU A 280 6.53 -25.31 6.10
C LEU A 280 6.02 -25.94 4.80
N ILE A 281 6.75 -25.75 3.69
CA ILE A 281 6.39 -26.37 2.38
C ILE A 281 6.39 -27.89 2.50
N SER A 282 7.35 -28.45 3.22
CA SER A 282 7.42 -29.89 3.47
C SER A 282 6.22 -30.39 4.29
N ASP A 283 5.85 -29.68 5.35
CA ASP A 283 4.71 -30.01 6.21
C ASP A 283 3.38 -29.97 5.44
N VAL A 284 3.16 -28.91 4.66
CA VAL A 284 1.93 -28.75 3.83
C VAL A 284 1.83 -29.88 2.80
N SER A 285 2.95 -30.30 2.21
CA SER A 285 2.98 -31.40 1.24
C SER A 285 2.56 -32.74 1.82
N LEU A 286 2.78 -32.96 3.13
CA LEU A 286 2.36 -34.17 3.83
C LEU A 286 0.83 -34.17 4.13
N THR A 287 0.25 -32.99 4.34
CA THR A 287 -1.19 -32.88 4.65
C THR A 287 -2.07 -32.88 3.39
N ASP A 288 -1.54 -32.55 2.23
CA ASP A 288 -2.25 -32.56 0.95
C ASP A 288 -2.31 -33.97 0.29
N GLN A 289 -1.64 -34.97 0.84
CA GLN A 289 -1.80 -36.34 0.35
C GLN A 289 -3.20 -36.84 0.73
N PRO A 290 -3.99 -37.40 -0.22
CA PRO A 290 -5.27 -38.01 0.09
C PRO A 290 -5.02 -39.10 1.13
N THR A 291 -5.62 -38.95 2.31
CA THR A 291 -5.64 -40.03 3.31
C THR A 291 -6.23 -41.26 2.65
N ASN A 292 -5.39 -42.25 2.44
CA ASN A 292 -5.76 -43.54 1.88
C ASN A 292 -6.61 -44.31 2.93
N SER A 293 -7.83 -43.80 3.17
CA SER A 293 -8.83 -44.40 4.10
C SER A 293 -9.75 -45.38 3.38
N ALA A 294 -9.20 -46.12 2.39
CA ALA A 294 -9.92 -47.17 1.66
C ALA A 294 -9.38 -48.58 1.95
N GLU A 295 -8.93 -48.82 3.20
CA GLU A 295 -8.61 -50.19 3.62
C GLU A 295 -9.04 -50.42 5.09
N LYS A 296 -10.33 -50.35 5.38
CA LYS A 296 -10.92 -50.96 6.58
C LYS A 296 -12.45 -51.09 6.46
N GLU A 297 -12.94 -51.72 5.42
CA GLU A 297 -14.26 -52.34 5.40
C GLU A 297 -14.21 -53.64 4.56
N ALA A 298 -13.51 -54.63 5.09
CA ALA A 298 -13.63 -55.99 4.65
C ALA A 298 -13.01 -56.94 5.71
N VAL A 299 -13.71 -57.14 6.84
CA VAL A 299 -13.77 -58.43 7.59
C VAL A 299 -15.07 -58.46 8.37
#